data_8aa3588e15f83952b05c5ff3eee58017
#
_entry.id   8aa3588e15f83952b05c5ff3eee58017
#
_cell.length_a   1.000
_cell.length_b   1.000
_cell.length_c   1.000
_cell.angle_alpha   90.00
_cell.angle_beta   90.00
_cell.angle_gamma   90.00
#
_symmetry.space_group_name_H-M   'P 1'
#
loop_
_entity.id
_entity.type
_entity.pdbx_description
1 polymer ?
#
loop_
_entity_poly.entity_id
_entity_poly.type
_entity_poly.pdbx_seq_one_letter_code
_entity_poly.pdbx_strand_id
1 'polypeptide(L)'
;MYGAIIGDLAGSIYEYDQIKNVKNIKIKNLIEEKAFYSDDTILTIAILEAILNDRNYEKYLKHYIKEYSNYKPNFTPYFKTTFSPNLMKWATNESLGRSVGNGAMMRISPVGHMFDDEVSVIENARLATIPSHNTYESIDCATKISLIIFYLRKGLTLLIS
;
A
#
# COMPACT_ATOMS: atom_id res chain seq x y z
N MET A 1 -1.39 -8.23 -7.61
CA MET A 1 -1.27 -6.78 -7.80
C MET A 1 -2.61 -6.11 -8.10
N TYR A 2 -3.33 -6.48 -9.17
CA TYR A 2 -4.66 -5.87 -9.48
C TYR A 2 -5.66 -5.96 -8.33
N GLY A 3 -5.61 -7.03 -7.53
CA GLY A 3 -6.47 -7.17 -6.34
C GLY A 3 -6.28 -6.07 -5.31
N ALA A 4 -5.06 -5.56 -5.12
CA ALA A 4 -4.81 -4.45 -4.20
C ALA A 4 -5.46 -3.14 -4.71
N ILE A 5 -5.32 -2.84 -6.01
CA ILE A 5 -5.92 -1.67 -6.65
C ILE A 5 -7.45 -1.75 -6.64
N ILE A 6 -8.00 -2.93 -6.97
CA ILE A 6 -9.46 -3.17 -6.91
C ILE A 6 -9.96 -3.04 -5.47
N GLY A 7 -9.19 -3.53 -4.50
CA GLY A 7 -9.52 -3.41 -3.08
C GLY A 7 -9.56 -1.96 -2.59
N ASP A 8 -8.57 -1.15 -2.97
CA ASP A 8 -8.54 0.28 -2.68
C ASP A 8 -9.78 0.99 -3.27
N LEU A 9 -10.05 0.79 -4.56
CA LEU A 9 -11.23 1.37 -5.22
C LEU A 9 -12.54 0.90 -4.59
N ALA A 10 -12.69 -0.39 -4.33
CA ALA A 10 -13.91 -0.95 -3.75
C ALA A 10 -14.12 -0.50 -2.30
N GLY A 11 -13.04 -0.34 -1.55
CA GLY A 11 -13.04 0.10 -0.15
C GLY A 11 -13.20 1.60 0.04
N SER A 12 -12.79 2.40 -0.94
CA SER A 12 -12.62 3.85 -0.81
C SER A 12 -13.84 4.60 -0.30
N ILE A 13 -15.03 4.25 -0.76
CA ILE A 13 -16.28 4.90 -0.33
C ILE A 13 -16.69 4.55 1.09
N TYR A 14 -16.07 3.56 1.71
CA TYR A 14 -16.32 3.12 3.08
C TYR A 14 -15.27 3.61 4.07
N GLU A 15 -14.27 4.36 3.62
CA GLU A 15 -13.23 4.92 4.47
C GLU A 15 -13.73 6.10 5.31
N TYR A 16 -12.93 6.46 6.31
CA TYR A 16 -13.14 7.61 7.20
C TYR A 16 -14.46 7.52 7.97
N ASP A 17 -15.15 8.64 8.11
CA ASP A 17 -16.39 8.74 8.88
C ASP A 17 -17.62 8.15 8.19
N GLN A 18 -17.48 7.69 6.96
CA GLN A 18 -18.60 7.15 6.19
C GLN A 18 -19.15 5.85 6.80
N ILE A 19 -18.31 5.07 7.51
CA ILE A 19 -18.72 3.80 8.12
C ILE A 19 -19.21 3.96 9.57
N LYS A 20 -18.81 4.99 10.29
CA LYS A 20 -19.07 5.12 11.74
C LYS A 20 -20.52 4.94 12.17
N ASN A 21 -21.47 5.13 11.27
CA ASN A 21 -22.92 5.07 11.54
C ASN A 21 -23.66 3.97 10.77
N VAL A 22 -22.98 3.10 10.02
CA VAL A 22 -23.65 2.11 9.16
C VAL A 22 -23.55 0.73 9.77
N LYS A 23 -24.60 0.27 10.43
CA LYS A 23 -24.70 -1.06 11.03
C LYS A 23 -24.84 -2.19 10.00
N ASN A 24 -25.37 -1.90 8.79
CA ASN A 24 -25.59 -2.90 7.73
C ASN A 24 -25.31 -2.27 6.35
N ILE A 25 -24.11 -2.46 5.83
CA ILE A 25 -23.77 -2.03 4.48
C ILE A 25 -24.23 -3.10 3.50
N LYS A 26 -25.15 -2.78 2.61
CA LYS A 26 -25.49 -3.63 1.46
C LYS A 26 -24.64 -3.17 0.28
N ILE A 27 -23.61 -3.93 -0.02
CA ILE A 27 -22.77 -3.71 -1.20
C ILE A 27 -23.60 -4.11 -2.44
N LYS A 28 -23.88 -3.15 -3.32
CA LYS A 28 -24.62 -3.38 -4.57
C LYS A 28 -23.67 -3.66 -5.73
N ASN A 29 -22.61 -2.89 -5.83
CA ASN A 29 -21.58 -3.02 -6.85
C ASN A 29 -20.20 -3.16 -6.17
N LEU A 30 -19.29 -3.90 -6.80
CA LEU A 30 -17.93 -4.02 -6.28
C LEU A 30 -17.21 -2.67 -6.28
N ILE A 31 -17.40 -1.89 -7.35
CA ILE A 31 -16.87 -0.54 -7.47
C ILE A 31 -18.06 0.39 -7.70
N GLU A 32 -18.29 1.31 -6.79
CA GLU A 32 -19.34 2.28 -6.87
C GLU A 32 -18.92 3.50 -7.72
N GLU A 33 -19.89 4.26 -8.24
CA GLU A 33 -19.62 5.42 -9.11
C GLU A 33 -18.73 6.49 -8.45
N LYS A 34 -18.80 6.60 -7.13
CA LYS A 34 -18.03 7.57 -6.33
C LYS A 34 -16.69 7.01 -5.83
N ALA A 35 -16.32 5.81 -6.25
CA ALA A 35 -15.05 5.21 -5.87
C ALA A 35 -13.86 6.06 -6.34
N PHE A 36 -12.82 6.11 -5.53
CA PHE A 36 -11.58 6.81 -5.83
C PHE A 36 -10.39 5.94 -5.46
N TYR A 37 -9.24 6.20 -6.03
CA TYR A 37 -7.99 5.58 -5.59
C TYR A 37 -7.31 6.44 -4.53
N SER A 38 -6.53 5.81 -3.66
CA SER A 38 -5.84 6.45 -2.56
C SER A 38 -4.32 6.29 -2.65
N ASP A 39 -3.62 6.59 -1.56
CA ASP A 39 -2.19 6.30 -1.42
C ASP A 39 -1.88 4.80 -1.50
N ASP A 40 -2.81 3.93 -1.17
CA ASP A 40 -2.69 2.48 -1.37
C ASP A 40 -2.37 2.13 -2.83
N THR A 41 -3.15 2.62 -3.76
CA THR A 41 -2.92 2.42 -5.21
C THR A 41 -1.66 3.13 -5.68
N ILE A 42 -1.49 4.41 -5.33
CA ILE A 42 -0.36 5.24 -5.80
C ILE A 42 0.96 4.61 -5.38
N LEU A 43 1.09 4.22 -4.11
CA LEU A 43 2.34 3.66 -3.60
C LEU A 43 2.54 2.18 -4.00
N THR A 44 1.48 1.45 -4.29
CA THR A 44 1.57 0.12 -4.92
C THR A 44 2.21 0.24 -6.31
N ILE A 45 1.80 1.21 -7.11
CA ILE A 45 2.39 1.48 -8.43
C ILE A 45 3.85 1.93 -8.29
N ALA A 46 4.18 2.77 -7.31
CA ALA A 46 5.55 3.19 -7.04
C ALA A 46 6.48 2.00 -6.72
N ILE A 47 6.02 1.03 -5.93
CA ILE A 47 6.78 -0.21 -5.65
C ILE A 47 6.96 -1.04 -6.92
N LEU A 48 5.91 -1.19 -7.73
CA LEU A 48 5.99 -1.91 -8.99
C LEU A 48 7.01 -1.27 -9.93
N GLU A 49 6.96 0.04 -10.11
CA GLU A 49 7.89 0.75 -10.98
C GLU A 49 9.34 0.62 -10.50
N ALA A 50 9.57 0.68 -9.18
CA ALA A 50 10.90 0.42 -8.62
C ALA A 50 11.41 -0.99 -9.00
N ILE A 51 10.57 -2.02 -8.89
CA ILE A 51 10.92 -3.40 -9.25
C ILE A 51 11.28 -3.51 -10.74
N LEU A 52 10.53 -2.85 -11.59
CA LEU A 52 10.73 -2.90 -13.05
C LEU A 52 11.97 -2.12 -13.53
N ASN A 53 12.56 -1.28 -12.66
CA ASN A 53 13.73 -0.46 -13.00
C ASN A 53 14.95 -0.84 -12.14
N ASP A 54 15.34 0.01 -11.20
CA ASP A 54 16.59 -0.09 -10.45
C ASP A 54 16.44 -0.60 -9.00
N ARG A 55 15.21 -0.94 -8.59
CA ARG A 55 14.84 -1.33 -7.23
C ARG A 55 15.19 -0.29 -6.16
N ASN A 56 15.33 0.97 -6.52
CA ASN A 56 15.50 2.05 -5.59
C ASN A 56 14.14 2.48 -5.02
N TYR A 57 13.59 1.68 -4.11
CA TYR A 57 12.25 1.86 -3.54
C TYR A 57 12.07 3.24 -2.92
N GLU A 58 13.08 3.78 -2.23
CA GLU A 58 13.00 5.12 -1.63
C GLU A 58 12.80 6.20 -2.69
N LYS A 59 13.55 6.15 -3.79
CA LYS A 59 13.47 7.09 -4.90
C LYS A 59 12.05 7.14 -5.48
N TYR A 60 11.48 5.96 -5.80
CA TYR A 60 10.17 5.88 -6.43
C TYR A 60 9.05 6.25 -5.46
N LEU A 61 9.10 5.81 -4.21
CA LEU A 61 8.14 6.23 -3.19
C LEU A 61 8.13 7.75 -3.03
N LYS A 62 9.28 8.38 -2.87
CA LYS A 62 9.39 9.85 -2.75
C LYS A 62 8.95 10.58 -4.01
N HIS A 63 9.26 10.04 -5.19
CA HIS A 63 8.82 10.59 -6.46
C HIS A 63 7.30 10.64 -6.55
N TYR A 64 6.62 9.51 -6.35
CA TYR A 64 5.16 9.43 -6.41
C TYR A 64 4.45 10.27 -5.35
N ILE A 65 4.97 10.31 -4.12
CA ILE A 65 4.42 11.17 -3.07
C ILE A 65 4.51 12.66 -3.47
N LYS A 66 5.60 13.09 -4.07
CA LYS A 66 5.77 14.47 -4.54
C LYS A 66 4.86 14.78 -5.73
N GLU A 67 4.79 13.89 -6.70
CA GLU A 67 3.95 14.04 -7.90
C GLU A 67 2.48 14.17 -7.55
N TYR A 68 1.98 13.29 -6.65
CA TYR A 68 0.59 13.27 -6.20
C TYR A 68 0.35 14.10 -4.92
N SER A 69 1.28 14.97 -4.53
CA SER A 69 1.20 15.76 -3.28
C SER A 69 -0.05 16.63 -3.16
N ASN A 70 -0.62 17.06 -4.29
CA ASN A 70 -1.85 17.84 -4.35
C ASN A 70 -3.10 17.01 -4.65
N TYR A 71 -2.93 15.69 -4.88
CA TYR A 71 -4.07 14.83 -5.14
C TYR A 71 -4.90 14.66 -3.87
N LYS A 72 -6.16 15.02 -3.96
CA LYS A 72 -7.13 14.91 -2.88
C LYS A 72 -8.39 14.21 -3.39
N PRO A 73 -8.66 12.99 -2.94
CA PRO A 73 -9.95 12.35 -3.21
C PRO A 73 -11.11 13.19 -2.70
N ASN A 74 -12.22 13.20 -3.41
CA ASN A 74 -13.37 14.07 -3.14
C ASN A 74 -14.01 13.89 -1.76
N PHE A 75 -13.67 12.83 -1.03
CA PHE A 75 -14.30 12.43 0.23
C PHE A 75 -13.37 12.48 1.44
N THR A 76 -12.20 13.11 1.36
CA THR A 76 -11.28 13.23 2.51
C THR A 76 -11.44 14.60 3.19
N PRO A 77 -12.36 14.77 4.17
CA PRO A 77 -12.56 16.07 4.80
C PRO A 77 -11.39 16.48 5.70
N TYR A 78 -10.59 15.53 6.17
CA TYR A 78 -9.59 15.76 7.22
C TYR A 78 -8.17 15.98 6.72
N PHE A 79 -7.83 15.57 5.50
CA PHE A 79 -6.47 15.68 4.97
C PHE A 79 -6.41 16.60 3.75
N LYS A 80 -5.29 17.30 3.61
CA LYS A 80 -5.05 18.17 2.44
C LYS A 80 -4.75 17.33 1.18
N THR A 81 -4.30 16.09 1.36
CA THR A 81 -3.95 15.14 0.31
C THR A 81 -4.36 13.72 0.74
N THR A 82 -4.23 12.72 -0.12
CA THR A 82 -4.39 11.31 0.26
C THR A 82 -3.30 10.83 1.22
N PHE A 83 -2.13 11.47 1.25
CA PHE A 83 -1.00 11.05 2.09
C PHE A 83 -1.08 11.61 3.51
N SER A 84 -0.66 10.82 4.48
CA SER A 84 -0.54 11.28 5.86
C SER A 84 0.51 12.40 6.00
N PRO A 85 0.35 13.35 6.94
CA PRO A 85 1.34 14.39 7.20
C PRO A 85 2.74 13.86 7.49
N ASN A 86 2.86 12.74 8.20
CA ASN A 86 4.13 12.12 8.52
C ASN A 86 4.82 11.54 7.28
N LEU A 87 4.06 10.95 6.36
CA LEU A 87 4.60 10.43 5.10
C LEU A 87 5.09 11.59 4.20
N MET A 88 4.36 12.69 4.16
CA MET A 88 4.76 13.90 3.44
C MET A 88 6.08 14.48 3.97
N LYS A 89 6.23 14.59 5.30
CA LYS A 89 7.48 15.03 5.95
C LYS A 89 8.66 14.10 5.61
N TRP A 90 8.42 12.79 5.64
CA TRP A 90 9.45 11.84 5.25
C TRP A 90 9.85 12.01 3.76
N ALA A 91 8.91 12.21 2.87
CA ALA A 91 9.19 12.40 1.44
C ALA A 91 10.01 13.67 1.15
N THR A 92 9.90 14.70 2.01
CA THR A 92 10.70 15.95 1.94
C THR A 92 11.98 15.90 2.79
N ASN A 93 12.34 14.75 3.37
CA ASN A 93 13.48 14.56 4.27
C ASN A 93 13.38 15.34 5.60
N GLU A 94 12.18 15.69 6.03
CA GLU A 94 11.92 16.39 7.29
C GLU A 94 11.75 15.43 8.48
N SER A 95 11.70 14.13 8.22
CA SER A 95 11.55 13.11 9.26
C SER A 95 12.29 11.82 8.92
N LEU A 96 12.56 11.01 9.94
CA LEU A 96 13.09 9.67 9.78
C LEU A 96 11.98 8.70 9.37
N GLY A 97 12.30 7.72 8.53
CA GLY A 97 11.39 6.67 8.06
C GLY A 97 11.09 5.59 9.11
N ARG A 98 10.49 5.96 10.23
CA ARG A 98 10.16 5.06 11.35
C ARG A 98 8.65 4.99 11.62
N SER A 99 7.84 5.03 10.57
CA SER A 99 6.40 4.85 10.71
C SER A 99 6.07 3.45 11.23
N VAL A 100 5.08 3.36 12.10
CA VAL A 100 4.46 2.10 12.58
C VAL A 100 3.06 1.89 12.00
N GLY A 101 2.65 2.73 11.05
CA GLY A 101 1.37 2.61 10.34
C GLY A 101 1.37 1.44 9.35
N ASN A 102 0.20 1.16 8.78
CA ASN A 102 0.00 0.10 7.79
C ASN A 102 0.61 0.39 6.40
N GLY A 103 1.18 1.58 6.20
CA GLY A 103 1.65 2.06 4.90
C GLY A 103 2.69 1.19 4.19
N ALA A 104 3.43 0.34 4.92
CA ALA A 104 4.32 -0.65 4.29
C ALA A 104 3.53 -1.84 3.73
N MET A 105 2.51 -2.30 4.47
CA MET A 105 1.72 -3.49 4.14
C MET A 105 0.78 -3.26 2.95
N MET A 106 0.12 -2.10 2.92
CA MET A 106 -0.87 -1.78 1.89
C MET A 106 -0.30 -1.78 0.47
N ARG A 107 0.97 -1.42 0.30
CA ARG A 107 1.62 -1.24 -0.99
C ARG A 107 2.53 -2.39 -1.44
N ILE A 108 2.72 -3.44 -0.60
CA ILE A 108 3.75 -4.46 -0.81
C ILE A 108 3.38 -5.54 -1.85
N SER A 109 2.14 -5.58 -2.30
CA SER A 109 1.63 -6.63 -3.19
C SER A 109 2.47 -6.90 -4.45
N PRO A 110 3.12 -5.91 -5.10
CA PRO A 110 3.99 -6.18 -6.25
C PRO A 110 5.16 -7.11 -5.91
N VAL A 111 5.71 -7.03 -4.71
CA VAL A 111 6.84 -7.88 -4.29
C VAL A 111 6.45 -9.36 -4.35
N GLY A 112 5.30 -9.73 -3.78
CA GLY A 112 4.83 -11.13 -3.82
C GLY A 112 4.46 -11.61 -5.23
N HIS A 113 4.23 -10.69 -6.17
CA HIS A 113 3.89 -11.04 -7.55
C HIS A 113 5.08 -11.13 -8.51
N MET A 114 6.13 -10.35 -8.31
CA MET A 114 7.16 -10.13 -9.32
C MET A 114 8.41 -10.99 -9.12
N PHE A 115 8.59 -11.59 -7.95
CA PHE A 115 9.74 -12.46 -7.68
C PHE A 115 9.31 -13.93 -7.67
N ASP A 116 10.21 -14.81 -8.16
CA ASP A 116 9.92 -16.22 -8.37
C ASP A 116 10.48 -17.15 -7.30
N ASP A 117 11.28 -16.61 -6.38
CA ASP A 117 11.84 -17.34 -5.23
C ASP A 117 11.60 -16.59 -3.92
N GLU A 118 11.54 -17.35 -2.84
CA GLU A 118 11.22 -16.87 -1.49
C GLU A 118 12.25 -15.89 -0.94
N VAL A 119 13.53 -16.15 -1.21
CA VAL A 119 14.64 -15.31 -0.73
C VAL A 119 14.53 -13.90 -1.32
N SER A 120 14.32 -13.83 -2.63
CA SER A 120 14.07 -12.55 -3.33
C SER A 120 12.83 -11.80 -2.80
N VAL A 121 11.75 -12.54 -2.50
CA VAL A 121 10.53 -11.93 -1.91
C VAL A 121 10.85 -11.33 -0.54
N ILE A 122 11.51 -12.06 0.35
CA ILE A 122 11.86 -11.60 1.70
C ILE A 122 12.78 -10.37 1.63
N GLU A 123 13.83 -10.44 0.82
CA GLU A 123 14.79 -9.34 0.67
C GLU A 123 14.11 -8.07 0.13
N ASN A 124 13.33 -8.19 -0.94
CA ASN A 124 12.69 -7.04 -1.56
C ASN A 124 11.54 -6.48 -0.72
N ALA A 125 10.82 -7.31 0.04
CA ALA A 125 9.83 -6.82 1.02
C ALA A 125 10.50 -5.95 2.09
N ARG A 126 11.66 -6.40 2.61
CA ARG A 126 12.46 -5.63 3.56
C ARG A 126 12.96 -4.32 2.94
N LEU A 127 13.57 -4.36 1.74
CA LEU A 127 14.11 -3.18 1.05
C LEU A 127 13.02 -2.16 0.71
N ALA A 128 11.82 -2.60 0.32
CA ALA A 128 10.68 -1.72 0.04
C ALA A 128 10.06 -1.09 1.29
N THR A 129 10.28 -1.70 2.46
CA THR A 129 9.69 -1.26 3.74
C THR A 129 10.59 -0.28 4.48
N ILE A 130 11.88 -0.58 4.60
CA ILE A 130 12.86 0.17 5.41
C ILE A 130 12.84 1.69 5.15
N PRO A 131 12.74 2.22 3.93
CA PRO A 131 12.87 3.65 3.71
C PRO A 131 11.91 4.50 4.54
N SER A 132 10.67 4.04 4.74
CA SER A 132 9.64 4.80 5.45
C SER A 132 9.14 4.15 6.74
N HIS A 133 9.34 2.83 6.91
CA HIS A 133 8.80 2.02 8.01
C HIS A 133 9.90 1.10 8.59
N ASN A 134 11.02 1.67 9.01
CA ASN A 134 12.15 0.91 9.55
C ASN A 134 11.89 0.49 11.01
N THR A 135 10.92 -0.38 11.21
CA THR A 135 10.63 -1.06 12.48
C THR A 135 10.54 -2.56 12.25
N TYR A 136 10.81 -3.34 13.28
CA TYR A 136 10.74 -4.80 13.20
C TYR A 136 9.35 -5.26 12.76
N GLU A 137 8.31 -4.74 13.39
CA GLU A 137 6.92 -5.10 13.14
C GLU A 137 6.49 -4.80 11.71
N SER A 138 6.86 -3.62 11.20
CA SER A 138 6.52 -3.23 9.82
C SER A 138 7.21 -4.12 8.79
N ILE A 139 8.48 -4.45 9.01
CA ILE A 139 9.24 -5.33 8.12
C ILE A 139 8.68 -6.75 8.16
N ASP A 140 8.42 -7.27 9.35
CA ASP A 140 7.88 -8.62 9.55
C ASP A 140 6.50 -8.77 8.88
N CYS A 141 5.59 -7.83 9.13
CA CYS A 141 4.25 -7.83 8.54
C CYS A 141 4.29 -7.72 7.02
N ALA A 142 5.05 -6.78 6.47
CA ALA A 142 5.18 -6.61 5.02
C ALA A 142 5.78 -7.87 4.34
N THR A 143 6.77 -8.49 4.98
CA THR A 143 7.37 -9.72 4.51
C THR A 143 6.36 -10.86 4.50
N LYS A 144 5.59 -11.05 5.57
CA LYS A 144 4.55 -12.09 5.66
C LYS A 144 3.46 -11.91 4.59
N ILE A 145 2.99 -10.68 4.37
CA ILE A 145 2.00 -10.39 3.32
C ILE A 145 2.58 -10.71 1.94
N SER A 146 3.82 -10.33 1.67
CA SER A 146 4.47 -10.65 0.40
C SER A 146 4.60 -12.16 0.17
N LEU A 147 4.98 -12.92 1.21
CA LEU A 147 5.06 -14.38 1.14
C LEU A 147 3.68 -15.03 0.94
N ILE A 148 2.64 -14.55 1.62
CA ILE A 148 1.27 -15.04 1.40
C ILE A 148 0.88 -14.88 -0.07
N ILE A 149 1.10 -13.70 -0.65
CA ILE A 149 0.80 -13.42 -2.06
C ILE A 149 1.64 -14.31 -2.98
N PHE A 150 2.93 -14.48 -2.70
CA PHE A 150 3.83 -15.35 -3.44
C PHE A 150 3.34 -16.80 -3.46
N TYR A 151 3.00 -17.35 -2.31
CA TYR A 151 2.55 -18.73 -2.20
C TYR A 151 1.18 -18.96 -2.84
N LEU A 152 0.24 -18.02 -2.67
CA LEU A 152 -1.06 -18.09 -3.36
C LEU A 152 -0.89 -18.07 -4.88
N ARG A 153 0.02 -17.24 -5.40
CA ARG A 153 0.36 -17.21 -6.83
C ARG A 153 0.96 -18.54 -7.31
N LYS A 154 1.69 -19.25 -6.46
CA LYS A 154 2.25 -20.58 -6.76
C LYS A 154 1.21 -21.71 -6.62
N GLY A 155 -0.04 -21.40 -6.32
CA GLY A 155 -1.14 -22.39 -6.20
C GLY A 155 -1.25 -23.05 -4.84
N LEU A 156 -0.56 -22.56 -3.81
CA LEU A 156 -0.74 -23.02 -2.45
C LEU A 156 -2.04 -22.47 -1.90
N THR A 157 -2.92 -23.36 -1.42
CA THR A 157 -4.17 -22.98 -0.76
C THR A 157 -3.89 -22.72 0.71
N LEU A 158 -4.28 -21.55 1.21
CA LEU A 158 -4.30 -21.30 2.65
C LEU A 158 -5.44 -22.15 3.26
N LEU A 159 -5.09 -23.19 4.01
CA LEU A 159 -6.05 -23.89 4.85
C LEU A 159 -6.34 -22.96 6.05
N ILE A 160 -7.45 -22.26 5.98
CA ILE A 160 -8.00 -21.53 7.13
C ILE A 160 -8.74 -22.60 7.96
N SER A 161 -8.08 -23.05 9.03
CA SER A 161 -8.69 -23.91 10.05
C SER A 161 -9.43 -23.08 11.08
#